data_add19af87edb0c7974e1c095b382e249
#
_entry.id   add19af87edb0c7974e1c095b382e249
#
_cell.length_a   1.000
_cell.length_b   1.000
_cell.length_c   1.000
_cell.angle_alpha   90.00
_cell.angle_beta   90.00
_cell.angle_gamma   90.00
#
_symmetry.space_group_name_H-M   'P 1'
#
loop_
_entity.id
_entity.type
_entity.pdbx_description
1 polymer ?
#
loop_
_entity_poly.entity_id
_entity_poly.type
_entity_poly.pdbx_seq_one_letter_code
_entity_poly.pdbx_strand_id
1 'polypeptide(L)'
;MFKQKNNDMLPKASRIPHAMTQHGDTRVDNYYWLRDDTRSQPEVLDYLQQENAYGRQVMASQQALQGRVLKEIIDRIPPQDASAPYVKNGYRYRHIYEPGCEYAIYQRQSAFSEEWDDWDTLLDGNQRAAHSEFYTLGGLAISRSEERV
;
A
#
# COMPACT_ATOMS: atom_id res chain seq x y z
N MET A 1 -27.78 -8.31 -18.68
CA MET A 1 -27.84 -9.74 -19.04
C MET A 1 -26.43 -10.16 -19.45
N PHE A 2 -25.61 -10.64 -18.49
CA PHE A 2 -24.26 -11.10 -18.75
C PHE A 2 -24.33 -12.43 -19.47
N LYS A 3 -23.98 -12.47 -20.76
CA LYS A 3 -23.85 -13.72 -21.49
C LYS A 3 -22.61 -14.46 -20.97
N GLN A 4 -22.86 -15.55 -20.27
CA GLN A 4 -21.88 -16.58 -19.93
C GLN A 4 -21.26 -17.13 -21.23
N LYS A 5 -20.09 -16.60 -21.62
CA LYS A 5 -19.25 -17.19 -22.67
C LYS A 5 -17.87 -17.42 -22.09
N ASN A 6 -17.44 -18.65 -22.19
CA ASN A 6 -16.12 -19.25 -21.91
C ASN A 6 -15.91 -19.78 -20.49
N ASN A 7 -16.63 -20.87 -20.19
CA ASN A 7 -16.33 -21.69 -19.00
C ASN A 7 -15.03 -22.53 -19.18
N ASP A 8 -14.49 -22.59 -20.40
CA ASP A 8 -13.33 -23.44 -20.74
C ASP A 8 -11.97 -22.78 -20.46
N MET A 9 -11.95 -21.50 -20.10
CA MET A 9 -10.74 -20.75 -19.79
C MET A 9 -10.59 -20.41 -18.30
N LEU A 10 -11.53 -20.84 -17.45
CA LEU A 10 -11.44 -20.60 -16.03
C LEU A 10 -10.33 -21.49 -15.44
N PRO A 11 -9.26 -20.92 -14.86
CA PRO A 11 -8.26 -21.71 -14.17
C PRO A 11 -8.89 -22.53 -13.03
N LYS A 12 -8.36 -23.72 -12.80
CA LYS A 12 -8.85 -24.60 -11.73
C LYS A 12 -7.67 -25.10 -10.93
N ALA A 13 -7.63 -24.76 -9.65
CA ALA A 13 -6.64 -25.31 -8.74
C ALA A 13 -6.77 -26.83 -8.64
N SER A 14 -5.66 -27.53 -8.74
CA SER A 14 -5.60 -28.99 -8.53
C SER A 14 -5.99 -29.34 -7.10
N ARG A 15 -6.79 -30.41 -6.95
CA ARG A 15 -7.18 -30.91 -5.62
C ARG A 15 -6.17 -31.98 -5.19
N ILE A 16 -5.23 -31.60 -4.30
CA ILE A 16 -4.21 -32.47 -3.75
C ILE A 16 -4.46 -32.61 -2.24
N PRO A 17 -5.01 -33.74 -1.78
CA PRO A 17 -5.33 -33.92 -0.37
C PRO A 17 -4.10 -33.83 0.52
N HIS A 18 -4.14 -32.94 1.52
CA HIS A 18 -3.13 -32.81 2.55
C HIS A 18 -3.78 -32.96 3.92
N ALA A 19 -3.42 -34.01 4.66
CA ALA A 19 -3.97 -34.27 5.99
C ALA A 19 -3.14 -33.57 7.06
N MET A 20 -3.81 -32.83 7.91
CA MET A 20 -3.22 -32.15 9.09
C MET A 20 -3.88 -32.68 10.36
N THR A 21 -3.08 -33.22 11.27
CA THR A 21 -3.59 -33.75 12.54
C THR A 21 -3.07 -32.87 13.68
N GLN A 22 -3.99 -32.31 14.47
CA GLN A 22 -3.67 -31.51 15.64
C GLN A 22 -4.66 -31.83 16.79
N HIS A 23 -4.16 -32.06 17.97
CA HIS A 23 -4.97 -32.40 19.15
C HIS A 23 -5.93 -33.60 18.98
N GLY A 24 -5.53 -34.58 18.13
CA GLY A 24 -6.36 -35.76 17.85
C GLY A 24 -7.44 -35.55 16.78
N ASP A 25 -7.60 -34.34 16.26
CA ASP A 25 -8.48 -34.01 15.13
C ASP A 25 -7.69 -34.00 13.81
N THR A 26 -8.22 -34.64 12.77
CA THR A 26 -7.58 -34.67 11.44
C THR A 26 -8.45 -33.94 10.42
N ARG A 27 -7.88 -32.92 9.80
CA ARG A 27 -8.50 -32.16 8.72
C ARG A 27 -7.76 -32.40 7.41
N VAL A 28 -8.50 -32.45 6.31
CA VAL A 28 -7.94 -32.59 4.98
C VAL A 28 -8.15 -31.27 4.22
N ASP A 29 -7.04 -30.64 3.82
CA ASP A 29 -7.04 -29.49 2.93
C ASP A 29 -6.56 -29.91 1.55
N ASN A 30 -7.43 -29.77 0.55
CA ASN A 30 -7.10 -30.12 -0.84
C ASN A 30 -6.27 -29.07 -1.56
N TYR A 31 -6.11 -27.89 -0.96
CA TYR A 31 -5.45 -26.74 -1.56
C TYR A 31 -4.25 -26.25 -0.76
N TYR A 32 -3.80 -27.04 0.22
CA TYR A 32 -2.63 -26.70 1.05
C TYR A 32 -1.35 -26.47 0.21
N TRP A 33 -1.25 -27.09 -0.97
CA TRP A 33 -0.15 -26.89 -1.89
C TRP A 33 0.00 -25.45 -2.40
N LEU A 34 -1.07 -24.64 -2.34
CA LEU A 34 -1.02 -23.21 -2.66
C LEU A 34 -0.26 -22.38 -1.61
N ARG A 35 0.04 -22.95 -0.45
CA ARG A 35 0.85 -22.31 0.56
C ARG A 35 2.32 -22.37 0.16
N ASP A 36 2.83 -21.28 -0.35
CA ASP A 36 4.23 -21.11 -0.73
C ASP A 36 4.81 -19.93 0.04
N ASP A 37 5.35 -20.20 1.23
CA ASP A 37 5.91 -19.18 2.12
C ASP A 37 7.17 -18.53 1.52
N THR A 38 7.85 -19.22 0.59
CA THR A 38 9.05 -18.72 -0.11
C THR A 38 8.73 -18.00 -1.41
N ARG A 39 7.50 -18.09 -1.91
CA ARG A 39 7.05 -17.51 -3.19
C ARG A 39 7.92 -17.94 -4.38
N SER A 40 8.32 -19.20 -4.40
CA SER A 40 9.26 -19.73 -5.39
C SER A 40 8.84 -21.03 -6.05
N GLN A 41 7.74 -21.64 -5.62
CA GLN A 41 7.25 -22.89 -6.19
C GLN A 41 6.66 -22.65 -7.59
N PRO A 42 7.23 -23.28 -8.65
CA PRO A 42 6.79 -23.01 -10.03
C PRO A 42 5.31 -23.31 -10.27
N GLU A 43 4.77 -24.39 -9.67
CA GLU A 43 3.36 -24.79 -9.84
C GLU A 43 2.40 -23.75 -9.26
N VAL A 44 2.74 -23.16 -8.09
CA VAL A 44 1.95 -22.09 -7.47
C VAL A 44 2.00 -20.83 -8.32
N LEU A 45 3.21 -20.44 -8.76
CA LEU A 45 3.42 -19.25 -9.58
C LEU A 45 2.71 -19.37 -10.93
N ASP A 46 2.76 -20.54 -11.58
CA ASP A 46 2.06 -20.78 -12.84
C ASP A 46 0.54 -20.67 -12.68
N TYR A 47 0.00 -21.30 -11.63
CA TYR A 47 -1.43 -21.17 -11.32
C TYR A 47 -1.85 -19.72 -11.10
N LEU A 48 -1.09 -18.94 -10.33
CA LEU A 48 -1.36 -17.52 -10.10
C LEU A 48 -1.26 -16.69 -11.39
N GLN A 49 -0.34 -17.03 -12.30
CA GLN A 49 -0.26 -16.37 -13.60
C GLN A 49 -1.48 -16.66 -14.46
N GLN A 50 -2.00 -17.88 -14.45
CA GLN A 50 -3.23 -18.24 -15.16
C GLN A 50 -4.44 -17.48 -14.62
N GLU A 51 -4.60 -17.39 -13.29
CA GLU A 51 -5.66 -16.60 -12.65
C GLU A 51 -5.58 -15.10 -13.03
N ASN A 52 -4.37 -14.54 -12.98
CA ASN A 52 -4.14 -13.15 -13.39
C ASN A 52 -4.44 -12.91 -14.89
N ALA A 53 -4.10 -13.87 -15.74
CA ALA A 53 -4.39 -13.77 -17.17
C ALA A 53 -5.90 -13.82 -17.44
N TYR A 54 -6.60 -14.73 -16.77
CA TYR A 54 -8.06 -14.83 -16.81
C TYR A 54 -8.72 -13.52 -16.31
N GLY A 55 -8.29 -13.02 -15.17
CA GLY A 55 -8.80 -11.75 -14.61
C GLY A 55 -8.63 -10.59 -15.57
N ARG A 56 -7.45 -10.43 -16.19
CA ARG A 56 -7.20 -9.40 -17.21
C ARG A 56 -8.13 -9.53 -18.41
N GLN A 57 -8.36 -10.77 -18.88
CA GLN A 57 -9.25 -11.03 -20.01
C GLN A 57 -10.71 -10.68 -19.70
N VAL A 58 -11.19 -11.07 -18.53
CA VAL A 58 -12.58 -10.76 -18.09
C VAL A 58 -12.77 -9.25 -17.95
N MET A 59 -11.77 -8.55 -17.42
CA MET A 59 -11.81 -7.11 -17.18
C MET A 59 -11.47 -6.27 -18.40
N ALA A 60 -10.98 -6.86 -19.49
CA ALA A 60 -10.50 -6.12 -20.67
C ALA A 60 -11.55 -5.16 -21.26
N SER A 61 -12.82 -5.56 -21.27
CA SER A 61 -13.92 -4.70 -21.75
C SER A 61 -14.25 -3.51 -20.85
N GLN A 62 -13.72 -3.50 -19.62
CA GLN A 62 -13.98 -2.46 -18.61
C GLN A 62 -12.82 -1.47 -18.45
N GLN A 63 -11.72 -1.63 -19.19
CA GLN A 63 -10.52 -0.78 -19.03
C GLN A 63 -10.81 0.72 -19.19
N ALA A 64 -11.65 1.08 -20.16
CA ALA A 64 -12.01 2.49 -20.37
C ALA A 64 -12.81 3.06 -19.17
N LEU A 65 -13.69 2.25 -18.58
CA LEU A 65 -14.43 2.63 -17.37
C LEU A 65 -13.49 2.73 -16.16
N GLN A 66 -12.60 1.77 -15.98
CA GLN A 66 -11.60 1.78 -14.91
C GLN A 66 -10.72 3.04 -14.98
N GLY A 67 -10.20 3.39 -16.17
CA GLY A 67 -9.40 4.59 -16.36
C GLY A 67 -10.17 5.88 -16.04
N ARG A 68 -11.44 5.96 -16.42
CA ARG A 68 -12.29 7.12 -16.09
C ARG A 68 -12.55 7.23 -14.59
N VAL A 69 -12.92 6.13 -13.93
CA VAL A 69 -13.18 6.11 -12.49
C VAL A 69 -11.89 6.44 -11.71
N LEU A 70 -10.75 5.86 -12.11
CA LEU A 70 -9.46 6.18 -11.50
C LEU A 70 -9.15 7.68 -11.61
N LYS A 71 -9.33 8.25 -12.82
CA LYS A 71 -9.14 9.69 -13.01
C LYS A 71 -10.07 10.52 -12.14
N GLU A 72 -11.35 10.18 -12.05
CA GLU A 72 -12.31 10.89 -11.18
C GLU A 72 -11.93 10.83 -9.70
N ILE A 73 -11.34 9.71 -9.24
CA ILE A 73 -10.86 9.57 -7.85
C ILE A 73 -9.64 10.47 -7.64
N ILE A 74 -8.64 10.40 -8.55
CA ILE A 74 -7.42 11.20 -8.46
C ILE A 74 -7.73 12.70 -8.49
N ASP A 75 -8.64 13.13 -9.37
CA ASP A 75 -9.01 14.54 -9.51
C ASP A 75 -9.67 15.13 -8.24
N ARG A 76 -10.14 14.27 -7.33
CA ARG A 76 -10.70 14.69 -6.02
C ARG A 76 -9.68 14.78 -4.90
N ILE A 77 -8.50 14.23 -5.10
CA ILE A 77 -7.41 14.28 -4.12
C ILE A 77 -6.69 15.61 -4.30
N PRO A 78 -6.60 16.45 -3.25
CA PRO A 78 -5.81 17.67 -3.33
C PRO A 78 -4.36 17.34 -3.70
N PRO A 79 -3.77 18.01 -4.71
CA PRO A 79 -2.41 17.73 -5.13
C PRO A 79 -1.37 18.12 -4.07
N GLN A 80 -1.74 19.01 -3.17
CA GLN A 80 -0.98 19.40 -1.99
C GLN A 80 -1.88 19.25 -0.77
N ASP A 81 -1.42 18.52 0.23
CA ASP A 81 -2.15 18.29 1.47
C ASP A 81 -1.25 18.51 2.67
N ALA A 82 -1.86 18.95 3.76
CA ALA A 82 -1.16 19.21 5.02
C ALA A 82 -2.03 18.78 6.20
N SER A 83 -1.43 18.12 7.19
CA SER A 83 -2.12 17.86 8.45
C SER A 83 -2.43 19.16 9.19
N ALA A 84 -3.50 19.16 9.99
CA ALA A 84 -3.68 20.20 10.98
C ALA A 84 -2.47 20.23 11.93
N PRO A 85 -1.88 21.41 12.20
CA PRO A 85 -0.76 21.49 13.12
C PRO A 85 -1.20 21.17 14.56
N TYR A 86 -0.35 20.43 15.29
CA TYR A 86 -0.53 20.24 16.73
C TYR A 86 0.61 20.89 17.51
N VAL A 87 0.33 21.36 18.72
CA VAL A 87 1.32 22.03 19.59
C VAL A 87 1.84 21.04 20.62
N LYS A 88 3.18 21.01 20.78
CA LYS A 88 3.87 20.26 21.82
C LYS A 88 5.16 20.98 22.19
N ASN A 89 5.42 21.15 23.49
CA ASN A 89 6.67 21.71 24.05
C ASN A 89 7.12 23.03 23.39
N GLY A 90 6.19 23.93 23.08
CA GLY A 90 6.52 25.22 22.48
C GLY A 90 6.72 25.22 20.97
N TYR A 91 6.45 24.10 20.28
CA TYR A 91 6.48 23.99 18.84
C TYR A 91 5.14 23.55 18.26
N ARG A 92 4.85 23.99 17.04
CA ARG A 92 3.80 23.46 16.17
C ARG A 92 4.43 22.42 15.26
N TYR A 93 3.78 21.29 15.07
CA TYR A 93 4.21 20.18 14.20
C TYR A 93 3.16 19.90 13.15
N ARG A 94 3.59 19.67 11.93
CA ARG A 94 2.74 19.20 10.83
C ARG A 94 3.48 18.22 9.93
N HIS A 95 2.75 17.53 9.09
CA HIS A 95 3.30 16.90 7.90
C HIS A 95 2.58 17.43 6.67
N ILE A 96 3.29 17.48 5.56
CA ILE A 96 2.76 17.91 4.27
C ILE A 96 3.07 16.87 3.20
N TYR A 97 2.27 16.86 2.15
CA TYR A 97 2.56 16.16 0.91
C TYR A 97 2.68 17.18 -0.21
N GLU A 98 3.75 17.09 -0.98
CA GLU A 98 3.98 17.95 -2.14
C GLU A 98 3.50 17.26 -3.43
N PRO A 99 3.10 18.04 -4.46
CA PRO A 99 2.68 17.48 -5.73
C PRO A 99 3.76 16.61 -6.35
N GLY A 100 3.40 15.37 -6.75
CA GLY A 100 4.32 14.41 -7.35
C GLY A 100 5.24 13.69 -6.37
N CYS A 101 5.13 13.96 -5.06
CA CYS A 101 5.84 13.26 -4.00
C CYS A 101 4.97 12.18 -3.37
N GLU A 102 5.58 11.03 -3.06
CA GLU A 102 4.88 9.88 -2.48
C GLU A 102 4.88 9.89 -0.95
N TYR A 103 5.94 10.49 -0.35
CA TYR A 103 6.16 10.45 1.09
C TYR A 103 5.96 11.80 1.74
N ALA A 104 5.56 11.76 3.01
CA ALA A 104 5.35 12.97 3.80
C ALA A 104 6.67 13.69 4.13
N ILE A 105 6.60 15.03 4.20
CA ILE A 105 7.62 15.90 4.77
C ILE A 105 7.12 16.33 6.14
N TYR A 106 7.88 16.02 7.18
CA TYR A 106 7.58 16.38 8.57
C TYR A 106 8.26 17.69 8.92
N GLN A 107 7.49 18.61 9.47
CA GLN A 107 7.94 19.99 9.72
C GLN A 107 7.58 20.44 11.13
N ARG A 108 8.35 21.37 11.65
CA ARG A 108 8.02 22.10 12.89
C ARG A 108 8.23 23.59 12.73
N GLN A 109 7.58 24.35 13.59
CA GLN A 109 7.72 25.79 13.72
C GLN A 109 7.59 26.18 15.19
N SER A 110 8.24 27.25 15.64
CA SER A 110 7.99 27.80 16.98
C SER A 110 6.51 28.11 17.18
N ALA A 111 5.94 27.67 18.29
CA ALA A 111 4.54 28.00 18.62
C ALA A 111 4.31 29.49 18.85
N PHE A 112 5.39 30.25 19.10
CA PHE A 112 5.38 31.67 19.35
C PHE A 112 5.75 32.52 18.11
N SER A 113 6.04 31.84 16.95
CA SER A 113 6.29 32.56 15.70
C SER A 113 5.04 33.27 15.25
N GLU A 114 5.14 34.52 14.83
CA GLU A 114 4.09 35.29 14.18
C GLU A 114 3.99 34.95 12.67
N GLU A 115 5.06 34.40 12.10
CA GLU A 115 5.10 33.95 10.70
C GLU A 115 4.60 32.54 10.56
N TRP A 116 3.50 32.37 9.81
CA TRP A 116 2.86 31.05 9.63
C TRP A 116 3.56 30.14 8.62
N ASP A 117 4.45 30.67 7.79
CA ASP A 117 5.10 29.95 6.70
C ASP A 117 6.56 29.58 6.95
N ASP A 118 7.12 29.94 8.12
CA ASP A 118 8.49 29.63 8.51
C ASP A 118 8.59 28.25 9.19
N TRP A 119 8.59 27.20 8.37
CA TRP A 119 8.60 25.80 8.83
C TRP A 119 9.95 25.13 8.61
N ASP A 120 10.57 24.70 9.69
CA ASP A 120 11.75 23.85 9.67
C ASP A 120 11.39 22.43 9.23
N THR A 121 12.09 21.88 8.25
CA THR A 121 11.96 20.46 7.88
C THR A 121 12.75 19.59 8.85
N LEU A 122 12.04 18.70 9.54
CA LEU A 122 12.63 17.70 10.45
C LEU A 122 13.05 16.44 9.70
N LEU A 123 12.18 15.98 8.80
CA LEU A 123 12.38 14.78 8.02
C LEU A 123 11.65 14.89 6.69
N ASP A 124 12.37 14.69 5.60
CA ASP A 124 11.81 14.54 4.26
C ASP A 124 11.83 13.06 3.87
N GLY A 125 10.65 12.43 3.83
CA GLY A 125 10.48 11.03 3.46
C GLY A 125 10.91 10.74 2.02
N ASN A 126 10.77 11.72 1.11
CA ASN A 126 11.12 11.55 -0.30
C ASN A 126 12.65 11.52 -0.48
N GLN A 127 13.38 12.37 0.25
CA GLN A 127 14.86 12.31 0.26
C GLN A 127 15.35 10.97 0.84
N ARG A 128 14.69 10.44 1.87
CA ARG A 128 15.04 9.15 2.46
C ARG A 128 14.76 7.98 1.51
N ALA A 129 13.67 8.06 0.77
CA ALA A 129 13.27 7.02 -0.20
C ALA A 129 14.15 6.99 -1.45
N ALA A 130 14.84 8.09 -1.81
CA ALA A 130 15.51 8.29 -3.09
C ALA A 130 16.51 7.19 -3.50
N HIS A 131 17.01 6.41 -2.54
CA HIS A 131 18.00 5.34 -2.78
C HIS A 131 17.48 3.95 -2.41
N SER A 132 16.16 3.78 -2.28
CA SER A 132 15.53 2.51 -1.86
C SER A 132 14.36 2.18 -2.77
N GLU A 133 14.19 0.90 -3.13
CA GLU A 133 13.00 0.45 -3.86
C GLU A 133 11.73 0.51 -3.00
N PHE A 134 11.90 0.47 -1.68
CA PHE A 134 10.82 0.57 -0.72
C PHE A 134 11.27 1.34 0.51
N TYR A 135 10.44 2.29 0.94
CA TYR A 135 10.65 3.07 2.15
C TYR A 135 9.35 3.15 2.97
N THR A 136 9.48 3.04 4.27
CA THR A 136 8.39 3.32 5.21
C THR A 136 8.96 3.89 6.50
N LEU A 137 8.28 4.88 7.04
CA LEU A 137 8.61 5.44 8.35
C LEU A 137 7.83 4.68 9.43
N GLY A 138 8.52 3.87 10.21
CA GLY A 138 7.92 3.08 11.29
C GLY A 138 7.50 3.90 12.51
N GLY A 139 8.07 5.10 12.68
CA GLY A 139 7.74 6.02 13.77
C GLY A 139 8.63 7.24 13.76
N LEU A 140 8.14 8.33 14.36
CA LEU A 140 8.86 9.58 14.55
C LEU A 140 8.74 10.00 16.02
N ALA A 141 9.85 10.19 16.68
CA ALA A 141 9.90 10.65 18.06
C ALA A 141 10.88 11.81 18.20
N ILE A 142 10.51 12.80 18.99
CA ILE A 142 11.32 13.99 19.24
C ILE A 142 11.85 13.91 20.66
N SER A 143 13.13 14.21 20.85
CA SER A 143 13.79 14.20 22.16
C SER A 143 13.15 15.22 23.12
N ARG A 144 13.35 15.02 24.42
CA ARG A 144 12.85 15.98 25.42
C ARG A 144 13.49 17.36 25.33
N SER A 145 14.73 17.42 24.83
CA SER A 145 15.44 18.70 24.59
C SER A 145 15.00 19.39 23.31
N GLU A 146 14.14 18.75 22.48
CA GLU A 146 13.70 19.23 21.16
C GLU A 146 14.85 19.42 20.14
N GLU A 147 16.06 18.92 20.45
CA GLU A 147 17.26 19.07 19.62
C GLU A 147 17.45 17.91 18.63
N ARG A 148 16.75 16.78 18.84
CA ARG A 148 16.89 15.56 18.02
C ARG A 148 15.52 14.99 17.64
N VAL A 149 15.48 14.47 16.42
CA VAL A 149 14.37 13.73 15.83
C VAL A 149 14.77 12.29 15.58
#